data_6983a838e0f0928e8b0c3ecc8ff4e513
#
_entry.id   6983a838e0f0928e8b0c3ecc8ff4e513
#
_cell.length_a   1.000
_cell.length_b   1.000
_cell.length_c   1.000
_cell.angle_alpha   90.00
_cell.angle_beta   90.00
_cell.angle_gamma   90.00
#
_symmetry.space_group_name_H-M   'P 1'
#
loop_
_entity.id
_entity.type
_entity.pdbx_description
1 polymer ?
#
loop_
_entity_poly.entity_id
_entity_poly.type
_entity_poly.pdbx_seq_one_letter_code
_entity_poly.pdbx_strand_id
1 'polypeptide(L)'
;QSVNTIIGRGIFAFSKLYEEQKYDAILVLGDRYELLSFCIPAMMLNIPIIHIHGGEKSEGAVDERIRHSITKMASLHFPTIQEYAHRIIQMGECPEYVHPVGALGIDNIMAMQPFSQEELEKELDVDFDKPTALVTFHPVTLDSAGQIREQGAELFKALVDYKMHYIVTMPNNDSGSAILQNIIEQYVQKYPDRFVYRKSLGQKRYLSTLRYVRMVIGNSSSGLIEVPSFQIPTINIGDRQKGRFAPKTVIHCKCRYSDILGAIQ
;
A
#
# COMPACT_ATOMS: atom_id res chain seq x y z
N GLN A 1 -0.36 -10.77 -22.56
CA GLN A 1 -1.72 -11.36 -22.45
C GLN A 1 -2.62 -10.36 -21.74
N SER A 2 -3.90 -10.30 -22.12
CA SER A 2 -4.86 -9.46 -21.40
C SER A 2 -5.15 -10.05 -20.01
N VAL A 3 -5.54 -9.19 -19.06
CA VAL A 3 -5.96 -9.62 -17.70
C VAL A 3 -7.08 -10.67 -17.79
N ASN A 4 -8.06 -10.47 -18.68
CA ASN A 4 -9.15 -11.43 -18.88
C ASN A 4 -8.67 -12.81 -19.33
N THR A 5 -7.64 -12.86 -20.18
CA THR A 5 -7.03 -14.13 -20.62
C THR A 5 -6.31 -14.83 -19.47
N ILE A 6 -5.64 -14.07 -18.61
CA ILE A 6 -4.95 -14.61 -17.43
C ILE A 6 -5.97 -15.22 -16.46
N ILE A 7 -7.02 -14.48 -16.13
CA ILE A 7 -8.11 -14.97 -15.26
C ILE A 7 -8.75 -16.23 -15.84
N GLY A 8 -9.13 -16.23 -17.11
CA GLY A 8 -9.78 -17.37 -17.75
C GLY A 8 -8.92 -18.65 -17.74
N ARG A 9 -7.62 -18.52 -18.07
CA ARG A 9 -6.66 -19.63 -17.98
C ARG A 9 -6.48 -20.12 -16.55
N GLY A 10 -6.42 -19.20 -15.60
CA GLY A 10 -6.33 -19.53 -14.18
C GLY A 10 -7.56 -20.31 -13.70
N ILE A 11 -8.76 -19.86 -14.02
CA ILE A 11 -10.01 -20.58 -13.67
C ILE A 11 -9.94 -22.02 -14.19
N PHE A 12 -9.58 -22.21 -15.47
CA PHE A 12 -9.47 -23.55 -16.04
C PHE A 12 -8.43 -24.43 -15.32
N ALA A 13 -7.26 -23.87 -15.05
CA ALA A 13 -6.18 -24.61 -14.36
C ALA A 13 -6.55 -25.00 -12.93
N PHE A 14 -7.16 -24.06 -12.17
CA PHE A 14 -7.57 -24.35 -10.78
C PHE A 14 -8.81 -25.23 -10.70
N SER A 15 -9.74 -25.16 -11.64
CA SER A 15 -10.84 -26.12 -11.73
C SER A 15 -10.31 -27.56 -11.81
N LYS A 16 -9.38 -27.80 -12.73
CA LYS A 16 -8.75 -29.11 -12.89
C LYS A 16 -8.01 -29.55 -11.61
N LEU A 17 -7.22 -28.64 -11.01
CA LEU A 17 -6.49 -28.94 -9.78
C LEU A 17 -7.42 -29.33 -8.64
N TYR A 18 -8.53 -28.62 -8.46
CA TYR A 18 -9.48 -28.88 -7.37
C TYR A 18 -10.36 -30.12 -7.60
N GLU A 19 -10.52 -30.54 -8.86
CA GLU A 19 -11.15 -31.84 -9.18
C GLU A 19 -10.20 -33.03 -8.91
N GLU A 20 -8.89 -32.82 -9.15
CA GLU A 20 -7.87 -33.85 -8.94
C GLU A 20 -7.42 -34.00 -7.47
N GLN A 21 -7.49 -32.90 -6.71
CA GLN A 21 -7.02 -32.84 -5.33
C GLN A 21 -8.10 -32.28 -4.40
N LYS A 22 -8.29 -32.92 -3.26
CA LYS A 22 -9.21 -32.45 -2.23
C LYS A 22 -8.56 -31.39 -1.36
N TYR A 23 -9.25 -30.30 -1.17
CA TYR A 23 -8.89 -29.22 -0.26
C TYR A 23 -10.02 -29.01 0.74
N ASP A 24 -9.70 -28.87 2.02
CA ASP A 24 -10.68 -28.55 3.07
C ASP A 24 -11.11 -27.10 3.01
N ALA A 25 -10.22 -26.20 2.61
CA ALA A 25 -10.47 -24.80 2.37
C ALA A 25 -9.36 -24.18 1.52
N ILE A 26 -9.62 -23.01 0.95
CA ILE A 26 -8.56 -22.13 0.39
C ILE A 26 -8.49 -20.84 1.20
N LEU A 27 -7.26 -20.36 1.40
CA LEU A 27 -6.97 -19.09 2.07
C LEU A 27 -6.52 -18.06 1.04
N VAL A 28 -7.20 -16.90 1.01
CA VAL A 28 -6.91 -15.81 0.08
C VAL A 28 -6.73 -14.49 0.80
N LEU A 29 -5.81 -13.65 0.30
CA LEU A 29 -5.45 -12.37 0.89
C LEU A 29 -5.73 -11.24 -0.10
N GLY A 30 -6.58 -10.29 0.30
CA GLY A 30 -6.75 -9.01 -0.39
C GLY A 30 -7.67 -9.08 -1.60
N ASP A 31 -7.26 -8.44 -2.70
CA ASP A 31 -8.14 -7.99 -3.77
C ASP A 31 -7.55 -8.05 -5.18
N ARG A 32 -6.43 -8.73 -5.35
CA ARG A 32 -5.79 -8.86 -6.65
C ARG A 32 -6.68 -9.65 -7.62
N TYR A 33 -6.73 -9.24 -8.87
CA TYR A 33 -7.57 -9.87 -9.90
C TYR A 33 -7.25 -11.36 -10.10
N GLU A 34 -6.01 -11.78 -9.84
CA GLU A 34 -5.60 -13.17 -9.93
C GLU A 34 -6.39 -14.08 -8.97
N LEU A 35 -6.85 -13.53 -7.84
CA LEU A 35 -7.64 -14.28 -6.85
C LEU A 35 -8.98 -14.79 -7.41
N LEU A 36 -9.55 -14.13 -8.39
CA LEU A 36 -10.74 -14.62 -9.08
C LEU A 36 -10.50 -16.00 -9.72
N SER A 37 -9.27 -16.25 -10.16
CA SER A 37 -8.88 -17.54 -10.74
C SER A 37 -8.93 -18.69 -9.73
N PHE A 38 -8.75 -18.41 -8.46
CA PHE A 38 -8.81 -19.39 -7.36
C PHE A 38 -10.21 -19.50 -6.77
N CYS A 39 -10.85 -18.35 -6.55
CA CYS A 39 -12.10 -18.27 -5.79
C CYS A 39 -13.30 -18.78 -6.59
N ILE A 40 -13.38 -18.47 -7.89
CA ILE A 40 -14.52 -18.91 -8.72
C ILE A 40 -14.61 -20.44 -8.78
N PRO A 41 -13.58 -21.21 -9.13
CA PRO A 41 -13.67 -22.66 -9.14
C PRO A 41 -13.85 -23.25 -7.74
N ALA A 42 -13.25 -22.68 -6.71
CA ALA A 42 -13.45 -23.13 -5.33
C ALA A 42 -14.92 -23.03 -4.90
N MET A 43 -15.54 -21.86 -5.15
CA MET A 43 -16.96 -21.64 -4.87
C MET A 43 -17.85 -22.64 -5.63
N MET A 44 -17.58 -22.88 -6.92
CA MET A 44 -18.38 -23.79 -7.74
C MET A 44 -18.26 -25.26 -7.32
N LEU A 45 -17.13 -25.64 -6.71
CA LEU A 45 -16.87 -26.97 -6.20
C LEU A 45 -17.16 -27.11 -4.69
N ASN A 46 -17.79 -26.09 -4.08
CA ASN A 46 -18.10 -26.04 -2.65
C ASN A 46 -16.88 -26.19 -1.73
N ILE A 47 -15.72 -25.69 -2.15
CA ILE A 47 -14.53 -25.59 -1.30
C ILE A 47 -14.63 -24.29 -0.52
N PRO A 48 -14.66 -24.31 0.83
CA PRO A 48 -14.73 -23.11 1.64
C PRO A 48 -13.59 -22.15 1.34
N ILE A 49 -13.91 -20.85 1.27
CA ILE A 49 -12.95 -19.78 1.05
C ILE A 49 -12.79 -18.97 2.33
N ILE A 50 -11.55 -18.80 2.77
CA ILE A 50 -11.16 -17.96 3.90
C ILE A 50 -10.55 -16.68 3.34
N HIS A 51 -11.20 -15.53 3.61
CA HIS A 51 -10.79 -14.24 3.05
C HIS A 51 -10.16 -13.34 4.12
N ILE A 52 -8.87 -13.02 3.95
CA ILE A 52 -8.15 -12.06 4.77
C ILE A 52 -8.14 -10.71 4.08
N HIS A 53 -8.24 -9.61 4.84
CA HIS A 53 -8.33 -8.22 4.36
C HIS A 53 -9.56 -7.93 3.49
N GLY A 54 -10.68 -8.63 3.74
CA GLY A 54 -11.98 -8.28 3.17
C GLY A 54 -12.55 -7.00 3.80
N GLY A 55 -13.58 -6.42 3.17
CA GLY A 55 -14.34 -5.28 3.70
C GLY A 55 -13.65 -3.92 3.61
N GLU A 56 -12.40 -3.82 3.19
CA GLU A 56 -11.72 -2.55 2.94
C GLU A 56 -12.38 -1.80 1.78
N LYS A 57 -12.23 -0.46 1.77
CA LYS A 57 -12.72 0.41 0.72
C LYS A 57 -11.54 1.03 -0.03
N SER A 58 -11.60 1.07 -1.36
CA SER A 58 -10.60 1.70 -2.23
C SER A 58 -11.33 2.40 -3.36
N GLU A 59 -11.77 3.65 -3.13
CA GLU A 59 -12.59 4.39 -4.08
C GLU A 59 -11.88 4.54 -5.44
N GLY A 60 -12.62 4.27 -6.52
CA GLY A 60 -12.14 4.43 -7.90
C GLY A 60 -11.25 3.30 -8.43
N ALA A 61 -10.97 2.26 -7.65
CA ALA A 61 -10.19 1.12 -8.09
C ALA A 61 -11.06 -0.09 -8.46
N VAL A 62 -10.65 -0.85 -9.48
CA VAL A 62 -11.28 -2.14 -9.83
C VAL A 62 -11.13 -3.13 -8.68
N ASP A 63 -10.03 -3.03 -7.94
CA ASP A 63 -9.69 -3.88 -6.79
C ASP A 63 -10.81 -3.90 -5.73
N GLU A 64 -11.52 -2.79 -5.50
CA GLU A 64 -12.65 -2.74 -4.57
C GLU A 64 -13.77 -3.71 -4.96
N ARG A 65 -14.11 -3.73 -6.26
CA ARG A 65 -15.15 -4.64 -6.78
C ARG A 65 -14.71 -6.08 -6.66
N ILE A 66 -13.44 -6.37 -6.95
CA ILE A 66 -12.86 -7.71 -6.81
C ILE A 66 -12.90 -8.14 -5.36
N ARG A 67 -12.44 -7.28 -4.43
CA ARG A 67 -12.45 -7.58 -2.97
C ARG A 67 -13.84 -7.92 -2.49
N HIS A 68 -14.84 -7.12 -2.84
CA HIS A 68 -16.21 -7.38 -2.43
C HIS A 68 -16.82 -8.62 -3.07
N SER A 69 -16.45 -8.92 -4.33
CA SER A 69 -16.84 -10.18 -4.98
C SER A 69 -16.24 -11.39 -4.26
N ILE A 70 -14.96 -11.32 -3.90
CA ILE A 70 -14.28 -12.39 -3.13
C ILE A 70 -14.93 -12.52 -1.74
N THR A 71 -15.23 -11.42 -1.06
CA THR A 71 -15.95 -11.43 0.22
C THR A 71 -17.27 -12.19 0.08
N LYS A 72 -18.05 -11.97 -1.00
CA LYS A 72 -19.32 -12.68 -1.22
C LYS A 72 -19.18 -14.15 -1.61
N MET A 73 -18.01 -14.57 -2.08
CA MET A 73 -17.69 -15.99 -2.34
C MET A 73 -17.15 -16.70 -1.10
N ALA A 74 -16.67 -15.95 -0.10
CA ALA A 74 -15.99 -16.50 1.07
C ALA A 74 -16.98 -16.98 2.15
N SER A 75 -16.55 -17.96 2.93
CA SER A 75 -17.31 -18.54 4.04
C SER A 75 -16.81 -18.07 5.41
N LEU A 76 -15.57 -17.58 5.49
CA LEU A 76 -14.93 -17.10 6.72
C LEU A 76 -14.11 -15.84 6.41
N HIS A 77 -14.22 -14.83 7.27
CA HIS A 77 -13.71 -13.51 7.02
C HIS A 77 -12.80 -13.01 8.13
N PHE A 78 -11.59 -12.57 7.76
CA PHE A 78 -10.63 -11.97 8.66
C PHE A 78 -10.28 -10.53 8.22
N PRO A 79 -11.21 -9.56 8.43
CA PRO A 79 -10.91 -8.15 8.19
C PRO A 79 -9.90 -7.60 9.18
N THR A 80 -9.26 -6.48 8.83
CA THR A 80 -8.21 -5.88 9.67
C THR A 80 -8.75 -5.11 10.86
N ILE A 81 -9.91 -4.46 10.73
CA ILE A 81 -10.51 -3.63 11.78
C ILE A 81 -12.02 -3.85 11.88
N GLN A 82 -12.59 -3.44 13.01
CA GLN A 82 -14.02 -3.58 13.30
C GLN A 82 -14.91 -2.91 12.26
N GLU A 83 -14.49 -1.77 11.71
CA GLU A 83 -15.25 -1.05 10.69
C GLU A 83 -15.40 -1.86 9.40
N TYR A 84 -14.37 -2.58 9.02
CA TYR A 84 -14.41 -3.48 7.86
C TYR A 84 -15.22 -4.75 8.15
N ALA A 85 -15.18 -5.24 9.38
CA ALA A 85 -16.06 -6.32 9.83
C ALA A 85 -17.55 -5.91 9.72
N HIS A 86 -17.91 -4.72 10.19
CA HIS A 86 -19.27 -4.21 10.04
C HIS A 86 -19.70 -4.11 8.57
N ARG A 87 -18.82 -3.68 7.67
CA ARG A 87 -19.12 -3.61 6.23
C ARG A 87 -19.37 -4.99 5.63
N ILE A 88 -18.58 -5.99 5.99
CA ILE A 88 -18.80 -7.39 5.57
C ILE A 88 -20.16 -7.88 6.04
N ILE A 89 -20.53 -7.63 7.29
CA ILE A 89 -21.86 -7.97 7.84
C ILE A 89 -22.98 -7.24 7.08
N GLN A 90 -22.79 -5.95 6.75
CA GLN A 90 -23.74 -5.17 5.94
C GLN A 90 -23.90 -5.73 4.50
N MET A 91 -22.88 -6.41 3.97
CA MET A 91 -22.98 -7.12 2.70
C MET A 91 -23.77 -8.43 2.79
N GLY A 92 -24.24 -8.80 3.98
CA GLY A 92 -25.09 -9.97 4.25
C GLY A 92 -24.32 -11.20 4.74
N GLU A 93 -23.07 -11.04 5.20
CA GLU A 93 -22.33 -12.15 5.81
C GLU A 93 -22.75 -12.35 7.28
N CYS A 94 -22.73 -13.60 7.72
CA CYS A 94 -23.09 -13.94 9.10
C CYS A 94 -22.03 -13.44 10.08
N PRO A 95 -22.41 -12.67 11.14
CA PRO A 95 -21.46 -12.13 12.10
C PRO A 95 -20.57 -13.18 12.78
N GLU A 96 -21.05 -14.40 12.95
CA GLU A 96 -20.31 -15.51 13.56
C GLU A 96 -19.07 -15.93 12.75
N TYR A 97 -19.03 -15.57 11.46
CA TYR A 97 -17.92 -15.90 10.55
C TYR A 97 -17.06 -14.68 10.19
N VAL A 98 -17.22 -13.56 10.91
CA VAL A 98 -16.47 -12.32 10.65
C VAL A 98 -15.65 -11.93 11.87
N HIS A 99 -14.34 -12.13 11.79
CA HIS A 99 -13.41 -11.94 12.90
C HIS A 99 -12.36 -10.88 12.56
N PRO A 100 -12.44 -9.67 13.13
CA PRO A 100 -11.38 -8.65 12.95
C PRO A 100 -10.12 -9.07 13.70
N VAL A 101 -9.02 -9.27 12.98
CA VAL A 101 -7.77 -9.84 13.50
C VAL A 101 -6.54 -8.92 13.42
N GLY A 102 -6.72 -7.70 12.92
CA GLY A 102 -5.59 -6.80 12.65
C GLY A 102 -4.99 -7.02 11.26
N ALA A 103 -4.04 -6.18 10.90
CA ALA A 103 -3.33 -6.28 9.63
C ALA A 103 -2.08 -7.14 9.78
N LEU A 104 -1.86 -8.11 8.87
CA LEU A 104 -0.68 -9.00 8.89
C LEU A 104 0.65 -8.25 8.88
N GLY A 105 0.68 -7.03 8.28
CA GLY A 105 1.87 -6.18 8.31
C GLY A 105 2.30 -5.79 9.72
N ILE A 106 1.37 -5.70 10.67
CA ILE A 106 1.66 -5.34 12.07
C ILE A 106 2.37 -6.48 12.79
N ASP A 107 1.99 -7.73 12.54
CA ASP A 107 2.66 -8.90 13.12
C ASP A 107 4.13 -8.94 12.68
N ASN A 108 4.40 -8.61 11.41
CA ASN A 108 5.76 -8.50 10.89
C ASN A 108 6.56 -7.38 11.60
N ILE A 109 5.92 -6.24 11.92
CA ILE A 109 6.57 -5.15 12.67
C ILE A 109 6.96 -5.62 14.07
N MET A 110 6.07 -6.34 14.75
CA MET A 110 6.28 -6.84 16.10
C MET A 110 7.35 -7.95 16.16
N ALA A 111 7.41 -8.82 15.19
CA ALA A 111 8.33 -9.95 15.12
C ALA A 111 9.74 -9.58 14.60
N MET A 112 9.86 -8.46 13.91
CA MET A 112 11.10 -8.07 13.23
C MET A 112 12.15 -7.55 14.22
N GLN A 113 13.39 -8.03 14.08
CA GLN A 113 14.55 -7.39 14.67
C GLN A 113 15.03 -6.24 13.77
N PRO A 114 14.87 -4.97 14.19
CA PRO A 114 15.25 -3.83 13.37
C PRO A 114 16.77 -3.71 13.24
N PHE A 115 17.22 -3.00 12.23
CA PHE A 115 18.58 -2.48 12.19
C PHE A 115 18.78 -1.41 13.27
N SER A 116 19.98 -1.34 13.83
CA SER A 116 20.41 -0.17 14.63
C SER A 116 20.50 1.08 13.72
N GLN A 117 20.56 2.26 14.33
CA GLN A 117 20.75 3.50 13.59
C GLN A 117 22.04 3.45 12.77
N GLU A 118 23.16 3.08 13.37
CA GLU A 118 24.47 2.99 12.73
C GLU A 118 24.51 2.03 11.54
N GLU A 119 23.88 0.84 11.69
CA GLU A 119 23.77 -0.13 10.61
C GLU A 119 22.97 0.44 9.44
N LEU A 120 21.86 1.11 9.73
CA LEU A 120 20.96 1.64 8.73
C LEU A 120 21.56 2.86 8.02
N GLU A 121 22.24 3.75 8.75
CA GLU A 121 22.98 4.89 8.20
C GLU A 121 24.05 4.43 7.19
N LYS A 122 24.79 3.41 7.56
CA LYS A 122 25.82 2.82 6.68
C LYS A 122 25.22 2.18 5.43
N GLU A 123 24.08 1.47 5.58
CA GLU A 123 23.42 0.80 4.45
C GLU A 123 22.73 1.77 3.49
N LEU A 124 22.16 2.85 4.06
CA LEU A 124 21.41 3.81 3.27
C LEU A 124 22.22 5.06 2.88
N ASP A 125 23.45 5.19 3.39
CA ASP A 125 24.26 6.38 3.22
C ASP A 125 23.49 7.66 3.58
N VAL A 126 22.97 7.68 4.80
CA VAL A 126 22.17 8.76 5.37
C VAL A 126 22.64 9.06 6.78
N ASP A 127 22.30 10.24 7.28
CA ASP A 127 22.60 10.71 8.64
C ASP A 127 21.25 11.02 9.30
N PHE A 128 20.82 10.14 10.23
CA PHE A 128 19.55 10.31 10.96
C PHE A 128 19.62 11.30 12.12
N ASP A 129 20.80 11.82 12.47
CA ASP A 129 20.90 12.96 13.39
C ASP A 129 20.31 14.22 12.76
N LYS A 130 20.23 14.26 11.42
CA LYS A 130 19.53 15.30 10.68
C LYS A 130 18.03 14.95 10.54
N PRO A 131 17.12 15.95 10.64
CA PRO A 131 15.72 15.72 10.40
C PRO A 131 15.49 15.10 9.02
N THR A 132 15.02 13.87 8.98
CA THR A 132 14.85 13.08 7.75
C THR A 132 13.39 12.64 7.59
N ALA A 133 12.86 12.69 6.38
CA ALA A 133 11.56 12.13 6.02
C ALA A 133 11.71 11.02 4.97
N LEU A 134 10.83 10.02 5.05
CA LEU A 134 10.72 8.98 4.03
C LEU A 134 9.65 9.36 3.02
N VAL A 135 9.99 9.35 1.73
CA VAL A 135 9.10 9.76 0.65
C VAL A 135 8.80 8.57 -0.25
N THR A 136 7.51 8.23 -0.37
CA THR A 136 7.03 7.16 -1.25
C THR A 136 5.80 7.63 -2.00
N PHE A 137 5.97 8.03 -3.25
CA PHE A 137 4.89 8.57 -4.07
C PHE A 137 4.72 7.75 -5.34
N HIS A 138 3.46 7.35 -5.62
CA HIS A 138 3.10 6.52 -6.76
C HIS A 138 2.21 7.30 -7.73
N PRO A 139 2.31 7.06 -9.04
CA PRO A 139 1.32 7.60 -9.98
C PRO A 139 -0.07 7.03 -9.66
N VAL A 140 -1.11 7.79 -9.92
CA VAL A 140 -2.48 7.27 -9.91
C VAL A 140 -2.77 6.69 -11.29
N THR A 141 -3.29 5.48 -11.34
CA THR A 141 -3.42 4.67 -12.57
C THR A 141 -4.28 5.32 -13.65
N LEU A 142 -5.18 6.23 -13.27
CA LEU A 142 -6.08 6.93 -14.17
C LEU A 142 -5.56 8.31 -14.60
N ASP A 143 -4.43 8.77 -14.05
CA ASP A 143 -3.88 10.09 -14.38
C ASP A 143 -3.15 10.09 -15.71
N SER A 144 -3.30 11.18 -16.45
CA SER A 144 -2.54 11.43 -17.67
C SER A 144 -1.06 11.70 -17.37
N ALA A 145 -0.21 11.52 -18.36
CA ALA A 145 1.23 11.83 -18.23
C ALA A 145 1.51 13.29 -17.81
N GLY A 146 0.64 14.23 -18.21
CA GLY A 146 0.72 15.63 -17.80
C GLY A 146 0.44 15.83 -16.32
N GLN A 147 -0.62 15.22 -15.82
CA GLN A 147 -0.99 15.26 -14.40
C GLN A 147 0.09 14.64 -13.51
N ILE A 148 0.68 13.50 -13.93
CA ILE A 148 1.77 12.86 -13.17
C ILE A 148 3.00 13.77 -13.09
N ARG A 149 3.36 14.49 -14.17
CA ARG A 149 4.46 15.46 -14.17
C ARG A 149 4.17 16.62 -13.23
N GLU A 150 2.98 17.18 -13.28
CA GLU A 150 2.55 18.28 -12.41
C GLU A 150 2.61 17.87 -10.95
N GLN A 151 2.02 16.72 -10.59
CA GLN A 151 2.03 16.19 -9.23
C GLN A 151 3.45 15.97 -8.70
N GLY A 152 4.32 15.37 -9.51
CA GLY A 152 5.73 15.20 -9.15
C GLY A 152 6.45 16.53 -8.93
N ALA A 153 6.22 17.50 -9.80
CA ALA A 153 6.83 18.83 -9.68
C ALA A 153 6.33 19.57 -8.42
N GLU A 154 5.04 19.54 -8.12
CA GLU A 154 4.44 20.14 -6.93
C GLU A 154 5.00 19.53 -5.64
N LEU A 155 5.09 18.19 -5.58
CA LEU A 155 5.68 17.48 -4.45
C LEU A 155 7.14 17.90 -4.23
N PHE A 156 7.99 17.74 -5.23
CA PHE A 156 9.41 17.98 -5.05
C PHE A 156 9.75 19.46 -4.80
N LYS A 157 8.96 20.39 -5.36
CA LYS A 157 9.07 21.80 -5.03
C LYS A 157 8.81 22.05 -3.53
N ALA A 158 7.76 21.46 -2.96
CA ALA A 158 7.46 21.58 -1.55
C ALA A 158 8.57 20.98 -0.66
N LEU A 159 9.13 19.82 -1.06
CA LEU A 159 10.23 19.17 -0.35
C LEU A 159 11.52 20.00 -0.38
N VAL A 160 11.81 20.70 -1.48
CA VAL A 160 12.97 21.60 -1.58
C VAL A 160 12.82 22.80 -0.66
N ASP A 161 11.63 23.38 -0.58
CA ASP A 161 11.40 24.58 0.23
C ASP A 161 11.33 24.25 1.74
N TYR A 162 10.88 23.03 2.10
CA TYR A 162 10.96 22.54 3.48
C TYR A 162 12.31 21.85 3.74
N LYS A 163 13.13 22.49 4.59
CA LYS A 163 14.56 22.12 4.77
C LYS A 163 14.74 20.84 5.61
N MET A 164 14.45 19.69 5.05
CA MET A 164 14.75 18.36 5.61
C MET A 164 15.65 17.54 4.67
N HIS A 165 16.11 16.40 5.18
CA HIS A 165 16.69 15.33 4.37
C HIS A 165 15.58 14.35 3.95
N TYR A 166 15.71 13.74 2.79
CA TYR A 166 14.69 12.89 2.21
C TYR A 166 15.27 11.58 1.69
N ILE A 167 14.74 10.48 2.18
CA ILE A 167 14.95 9.16 1.57
C ILE A 167 13.78 8.95 0.62
N VAL A 168 14.04 8.90 -0.67
CA VAL A 168 13.01 8.74 -1.71
C VAL A 168 13.06 7.32 -2.25
N THR A 169 11.93 6.62 -2.23
CA THR A 169 11.81 5.28 -2.81
C THR A 169 11.21 5.34 -4.21
N MET A 170 11.52 4.32 -5.03
CA MET A 170 10.96 4.19 -6.37
C MET A 170 9.43 4.00 -6.30
N PRO A 171 8.67 4.64 -7.20
CA PRO A 171 7.26 4.31 -7.37
C PRO A 171 7.07 2.86 -7.84
N ASN A 172 5.87 2.32 -7.65
CA ASN A 172 5.49 1.01 -8.19
C ASN A 172 5.63 0.99 -9.72
N ASN A 173 5.65 -0.22 -10.32
CA ASN A 173 5.70 -0.39 -11.78
C ASN A 173 4.35 -0.10 -12.49
N ASP A 174 3.56 0.83 -11.95
CA ASP A 174 2.30 1.26 -12.55
C ASP A 174 2.54 2.18 -13.77
N SER A 175 1.51 2.38 -14.58
CA SER A 175 1.57 3.32 -15.71
C SER A 175 2.00 4.71 -15.22
N GLY A 176 3.00 5.31 -15.87
CA GLY A 176 3.56 6.62 -15.50
C GLY A 176 4.71 6.60 -14.50
N SER A 177 5.11 5.44 -13.97
CA SER A 177 6.24 5.32 -13.01
C SER A 177 7.55 5.87 -13.57
N ALA A 178 7.82 5.67 -14.84
CA ALA A 178 9.01 6.20 -15.50
C ALA A 178 9.07 7.74 -15.50
N ILE A 179 7.90 8.40 -15.54
CA ILE A 179 7.81 9.87 -15.47
C ILE A 179 8.23 10.36 -14.09
N LEU A 180 7.68 9.75 -13.03
CA LEU A 180 8.06 10.09 -11.66
C LEU A 180 9.51 9.75 -11.37
N GLN A 181 10.00 8.62 -11.84
CA GLN A 181 11.40 8.24 -11.70
C GLN A 181 12.34 9.30 -12.27
N ASN A 182 12.08 9.77 -13.49
CA ASN A 182 12.89 10.84 -14.10
C ASN A 182 12.89 12.13 -13.27
N ILE A 183 11.73 12.49 -12.67
CA ILE A 183 11.65 13.65 -11.78
C ILE A 183 12.49 13.43 -10.52
N ILE A 184 12.34 12.27 -9.87
CA ILE A 184 13.13 11.90 -8.69
C ILE A 184 14.62 12.03 -8.98
N GLU A 185 15.10 11.44 -10.07
CA GLU A 185 16.52 11.44 -10.47
C GLU A 185 17.03 12.86 -10.70
N GLN A 186 16.25 13.74 -11.33
CA GLN A 186 16.61 15.15 -11.53
C GLN A 186 16.78 15.89 -10.19
N TYR A 187 15.88 15.70 -9.23
CA TYR A 187 15.96 16.36 -7.93
C TYR A 187 17.08 15.79 -7.06
N VAL A 188 17.32 14.48 -7.08
CA VAL A 188 18.45 13.84 -6.39
C VAL A 188 19.78 14.36 -6.95
N GLN A 189 19.91 14.46 -8.27
CA GLN A 189 21.11 15.02 -8.91
C GLN A 189 21.33 16.50 -8.58
N LYS A 190 20.25 17.28 -8.50
CA LYS A 190 20.32 18.72 -8.21
C LYS A 190 20.59 19.04 -6.73
N TYR A 191 20.15 18.18 -5.83
CA TYR A 191 20.24 18.38 -4.38
C TYR A 191 20.79 17.13 -3.66
N PRO A 192 22.01 16.64 -4.02
CA PRO A 192 22.55 15.38 -3.53
C PRO A 192 22.74 15.33 -2.01
N ASP A 193 22.99 16.50 -1.37
CA ASP A 193 23.15 16.60 0.08
C ASP A 193 21.83 16.41 0.86
N ARG A 194 20.69 16.43 0.18
CA ARG A 194 19.37 16.42 0.82
C ARG A 194 18.49 15.26 0.38
N PHE A 195 18.71 14.72 -0.79
CA PHE A 195 17.88 13.65 -1.36
C PHE A 195 18.71 12.40 -1.61
N VAL A 196 18.32 11.32 -0.97
CA VAL A 196 18.90 10.00 -1.19
C VAL A 196 17.83 9.13 -1.87
N TYR A 197 18.13 8.61 -3.05
CA TYR A 197 17.23 7.73 -3.78
C TYR A 197 17.62 6.27 -3.58
N ARG A 198 16.62 5.46 -3.25
CA ARG A 198 16.77 4.00 -3.14
C ARG A 198 15.64 3.33 -3.92
N LYS A 199 16.00 2.45 -4.86
CA LYS A 199 15.02 1.75 -5.69
C LYS A 199 14.03 0.96 -4.83
N SER A 200 14.51 0.29 -3.81
CA SER A 200 13.70 -0.40 -2.81
C SER A 200 14.48 -0.51 -1.51
N LEU A 201 13.82 -0.33 -0.40
CA LEU A 201 14.41 -0.59 0.92
C LEU A 201 14.25 -2.07 1.32
N GLY A 202 13.33 -2.80 0.69
CA GLY A 202 12.88 -4.08 1.22
C GLY A 202 12.18 -3.92 2.58
N GLN A 203 11.55 -4.96 3.08
CA GLN A 203 10.72 -4.87 4.28
C GLN A 203 11.51 -4.46 5.53
N LYS A 204 12.60 -5.16 5.84
CA LYS A 204 13.37 -4.92 7.08
C LYS A 204 13.95 -3.50 7.13
N ARG A 205 14.60 -3.04 6.06
CA ARG A 205 15.13 -1.66 6.02
C ARG A 205 14.03 -0.61 6.07
N TYR A 206 12.94 -0.81 5.33
CA TYR A 206 11.80 0.10 5.36
C TYR A 206 11.25 0.28 6.78
N LEU A 207 10.90 -0.81 7.45
CA LEU A 207 10.37 -0.77 8.82
C LEU A 207 11.39 -0.25 9.84
N SER A 208 12.69 -0.53 9.64
CA SER A 208 13.74 0.06 10.49
C SER A 208 13.86 1.56 10.27
N THR A 209 13.78 2.05 9.04
CA THR A 209 13.82 3.47 8.70
C THR A 209 12.69 4.25 9.39
N LEU A 210 11.49 3.66 9.54
CA LEU A 210 10.36 4.30 10.21
C LEU A 210 10.63 4.64 11.70
N ARG A 211 11.64 4.05 12.32
CA ARG A 211 12.03 4.34 13.70
C ARG A 211 12.86 5.64 13.84
N TYR A 212 13.49 6.07 12.74
CA TYR A 212 14.47 7.17 12.75
C TYR A 212 14.02 8.38 11.94
N VAL A 213 13.01 8.24 11.07
CA VAL A 213 12.48 9.37 10.32
C VAL A 213 11.44 10.16 11.14
N ARG A 214 11.31 11.44 10.85
CA ARG A 214 10.36 12.34 11.49
C ARG A 214 8.94 12.17 10.97
N MET A 215 8.79 11.79 9.72
CA MET A 215 7.50 11.60 9.06
C MET A 215 7.63 10.77 7.78
N VAL A 216 6.49 10.32 7.28
CA VAL A 216 6.36 9.73 5.96
C VAL A 216 5.53 10.65 5.07
N ILE A 217 5.96 10.86 3.83
CA ILE A 217 5.31 11.74 2.86
C ILE A 217 5.01 10.95 1.58
N GLY A 218 3.78 11.01 1.09
CA GLY A 218 3.41 10.39 -0.17
C GLY A 218 1.99 9.85 -0.20
N ASN A 219 1.76 8.79 -0.98
CA ASN A 219 0.44 8.20 -1.17
C ASN A 219 0.45 6.66 -1.11
N SER A 220 1.43 6.08 -0.43
CA SER A 220 1.49 4.63 -0.19
C SER A 220 0.47 4.22 0.87
N SER A 221 -0.13 3.03 0.70
CA SER A 221 -1.00 2.42 1.72
C SER A 221 -0.29 2.13 3.04
N SER A 222 1.01 1.91 3.00
CA SER A 222 1.84 1.74 4.20
C SER A 222 1.75 2.92 5.15
N GLY A 223 1.60 4.15 4.63
CA GLY A 223 1.39 5.36 5.43
C GLY A 223 0.15 5.32 6.32
N LEU A 224 -0.87 4.55 5.94
CA LEU A 224 -2.12 4.40 6.69
C LEU A 224 -2.15 3.13 7.56
N ILE A 225 -1.42 2.07 7.15
CA ILE A 225 -1.51 0.74 7.77
C ILE A 225 -0.34 0.51 8.74
N GLU A 226 0.89 0.71 8.29
CA GLU A 226 2.10 0.33 9.03
C GLU A 226 2.70 1.50 9.81
N VAL A 227 2.83 2.66 9.18
CA VAL A 227 3.44 3.87 9.77
C VAL A 227 2.81 4.31 11.08
N PRO A 228 1.48 4.23 11.28
CA PRO A 228 0.86 4.58 12.57
C PRO A 228 1.39 3.79 13.77
N SER A 229 1.88 2.56 13.57
CA SER A 229 2.48 1.73 14.61
C SER A 229 3.79 2.31 15.15
N PHE A 230 4.42 3.21 14.41
CA PHE A 230 5.65 3.92 14.81
C PHE A 230 5.37 5.28 15.44
N GLN A 231 4.11 5.70 15.55
CA GLN A 231 3.66 6.97 16.15
C GLN A 231 4.26 8.22 15.47
N ILE A 232 4.62 8.12 14.20
CA ILE A 232 5.09 9.24 13.38
C ILE A 232 3.99 9.70 12.42
N PRO A 233 3.95 10.98 12.04
CA PRO A 233 2.94 11.49 11.12
C PRO A 233 3.17 10.98 9.69
N THR A 234 2.04 10.77 8.99
CA THR A 234 2.01 10.55 7.55
C THR A 234 1.34 11.72 6.87
N ILE A 235 2.01 12.35 5.90
CA ILE A 235 1.42 13.30 4.99
C ILE A 235 0.92 12.53 3.77
N ASN A 236 -0.39 12.25 3.75
CA ASN A 236 -1.02 11.50 2.65
C ASN A 236 -1.49 12.45 1.55
N ILE A 237 -0.85 12.37 0.39
CA ILE A 237 -1.02 13.30 -0.72
C ILE A 237 -2.01 12.74 -1.76
N GLY A 238 -3.04 13.54 -2.06
CA GLY A 238 -4.04 13.22 -3.08
C GLY A 238 -5.02 12.11 -2.68
N ASP A 239 -5.73 11.58 -3.67
CA ASP A 239 -6.90 10.74 -3.47
C ASP A 239 -6.64 9.23 -3.60
N ARG A 240 -5.38 8.79 -3.82
CA ARG A 240 -5.06 7.36 -4.04
C ARG A 240 -5.51 6.46 -2.87
N GLN A 241 -5.53 6.98 -1.65
CA GLN A 241 -5.95 6.24 -0.45
C GLN A 241 -7.36 6.60 0.02
N LYS A 242 -8.12 7.36 -0.79
CA LYS A 242 -9.47 7.79 -0.44
C LYS A 242 -10.40 6.61 -0.16
N GLY A 243 -11.21 6.75 0.90
CA GLY A 243 -12.12 5.70 1.36
C GLY A 243 -11.52 4.69 2.33
N ARG A 244 -10.19 4.64 2.48
CA ARG A 244 -9.54 3.82 3.51
C ARG A 244 -9.63 4.48 4.88
N PHE A 245 -9.71 3.66 5.92
CA PHE A 245 -9.56 4.13 7.28
C PHE A 245 -8.19 4.82 7.46
N ALA A 246 -8.20 6.01 8.03
CA ALA A 246 -6.99 6.77 8.32
C ALA A 246 -6.91 7.08 9.81
N PRO A 247 -5.87 6.62 10.53
CA PRO A 247 -5.62 6.99 11.91
C PRO A 247 -5.35 8.50 12.08
N LYS A 248 -5.43 9.01 13.31
CA LYS A 248 -5.23 10.44 13.62
C LYS A 248 -3.83 10.98 13.27
N THR A 249 -2.85 10.09 13.11
CA THR A 249 -1.48 10.44 12.68
C THR A 249 -1.38 10.74 11.18
N VAL A 250 -2.45 10.52 10.41
CA VAL A 250 -2.46 10.75 8.97
C VAL A 250 -3.09 12.11 8.66
N ILE A 251 -2.32 12.97 8.03
CA ILE A 251 -2.73 14.30 7.56
C ILE A 251 -2.96 14.20 6.05
N HIS A 252 -4.19 14.45 5.61
CA HIS A 252 -4.52 14.45 4.18
C HIS A 252 -4.33 15.84 3.58
N CYS A 253 -3.68 15.90 2.42
CA CYS A 253 -3.56 17.14 1.64
C CYS A 253 -3.75 16.88 0.15
N LYS A 254 -4.09 17.94 -0.60
CA LYS A 254 -4.12 17.88 -2.06
C LYS A 254 -2.69 17.84 -2.62
N CYS A 255 -2.52 17.30 -3.83
CA CYS A 255 -1.24 17.30 -4.51
C CYS A 255 -0.96 18.68 -5.15
N ARG A 256 -0.79 19.70 -4.30
CA ARG A 256 -0.42 21.07 -4.64
C ARG A 256 0.68 21.54 -3.70
N TYR A 257 1.62 22.28 -4.22
CA TYR A 257 2.75 22.81 -3.47
C TYR A 257 2.35 23.44 -2.12
N SER A 258 1.37 24.36 -2.13
CA SER A 258 0.92 25.06 -0.90
C SER A 258 0.32 24.11 0.13
N ASP A 259 -0.47 23.13 -0.34
CA ASP A 259 -1.17 22.19 0.54
C ASP A 259 -0.17 21.18 1.14
N ILE A 260 0.80 20.72 0.34
CA ILE A 260 1.86 19.82 0.81
C ILE A 260 2.77 20.56 1.81
N LEU A 261 3.22 21.76 1.47
CA LEU A 261 4.09 22.55 2.36
C LEU A 261 3.40 22.86 3.68
N GLY A 262 2.12 23.26 3.66
CA GLY A 262 1.34 23.52 4.86
C GLY A 262 1.08 22.26 5.70
N ALA A 263 0.99 21.09 5.09
CA ALA A 263 0.81 19.83 5.81
C ALA A 263 2.12 19.31 6.46
N ILE A 264 3.28 19.70 5.92
CA ILE A 264 4.58 19.34 6.47
C ILE A 264 4.97 20.24 7.66
N GLN A 265 4.54 21.50 7.68
CA GLN A 265 4.76 22.47 8.77
C GLN A 265 3.99 22.13 10.04
#